data_ec384dbcbf82d89e0522ab08674bae1f
#
_entry.id   ec384dbcbf82d89e0522ab08674bae1f
#
_cell.length_a   1.000
_cell.length_b   1.000
_cell.length_c   1.000
_cell.angle_alpha   90.00
_cell.angle_beta   90.00
_cell.angle_gamma   90.00
#
_symmetry.space_group_name_H-M   'P 1'
#
loop_
_entity.id
_entity.type
_entity.pdbx_description
1 polymer ?
#
loop_
_entity_poly.entity_id
_entity_poly.type
_entity_poly.pdbx_seq_one_letter_code
_entity_poly.pdbx_strand_id
1 'polypeptide(L)'
;SMALIRARALIGGRGPPAEPCGQCGNCQRIVQGTSLDVIEIDAASNTSVDNIRDLREQVAFTPAESRYKVYIIDEVHMLSTGAFNALLKTLEEPPAHAVFILATTDPQKVPATIQSRCQRFEFRRVTVDEIAEHLAMVAAGSGIEADADALRLIAIQADGGMRDALSLLDQCGVMAKRVTVATVREVLGIVGREALHELTEAIGRRQLPQALATVYIL
;
A
#
# COMPACT_ATOMS: atom_id res chain seq x y z
N SER A 1 4.65 -2.82 -4.09
CA SER A 1 4.52 -3.58 -2.82
C SER A 1 5.87 -4.16 -2.43
N MET A 2 6.22 -4.15 -1.13
CA MET A 2 7.47 -4.78 -0.62
C MET A 2 7.54 -6.27 -0.94
N ALA A 3 6.39 -6.94 -1.00
CA ALA A 3 6.27 -8.34 -1.42
C ALA A 3 6.81 -8.56 -2.84
N LEU A 4 6.48 -7.69 -3.78
CA LEU A 4 6.98 -7.75 -5.15
C LEU A 4 8.50 -7.51 -5.25
N ILE A 5 9.04 -6.60 -4.43
CA ILE A 5 10.50 -6.37 -4.37
C ILE A 5 11.20 -7.64 -3.88
N ARG A 6 10.66 -8.29 -2.84
CA ARG A 6 11.18 -9.56 -2.32
C ARG A 6 11.09 -10.69 -3.36
N ALA A 7 9.95 -10.80 -4.06
CA ALA A 7 9.77 -11.75 -5.15
C ALA A 7 10.82 -11.54 -6.25
N ARG A 8 11.07 -10.29 -6.67
CA ARG A 8 12.11 -9.96 -7.66
C ARG A 8 13.51 -10.34 -7.19
N ALA A 9 13.82 -10.15 -5.90
CA ALA A 9 15.11 -10.54 -5.34
C ALA A 9 15.28 -12.06 -5.33
N LEU A 10 14.24 -12.84 -5.03
CA LEU A 10 14.28 -14.31 -5.02
C LEU A 10 14.39 -14.92 -6.42
N ILE A 11 13.72 -14.31 -7.41
CA ILE A 11 13.60 -14.86 -8.78
C ILE A 11 14.65 -14.30 -9.74
N GLY A 12 15.32 -13.20 -9.37
CA GLY A 12 16.26 -12.48 -10.25
C GLY A 12 17.41 -13.36 -10.76
N GLY A 13 17.84 -13.11 -12.00
CA GLY A 13 18.77 -13.96 -12.77
C GLY A 13 20.20 -14.07 -12.22
N ARG A 14 20.59 -13.30 -11.19
CA ARG A 14 21.97 -13.27 -10.64
C ARG A 14 22.11 -13.95 -9.27
N GLY A 15 21.12 -14.74 -8.82
CA GLY A 15 21.07 -15.31 -7.48
C GLY A 15 20.25 -14.43 -6.52
N PRO A 16 20.06 -14.78 -5.22
CA PRO A 16 19.32 -13.99 -4.28
C PRO A 16 20.16 -12.80 -3.77
N PRO A 17 20.25 -11.68 -4.51
CA PRO A 17 20.89 -10.47 -4.01
C PRO A 17 19.94 -9.78 -3.03
N ALA A 18 20.49 -8.98 -2.12
CA ALA A 18 19.71 -8.15 -1.21
C ALA A 18 18.74 -7.22 -1.98
N GLU A 19 19.14 -6.79 -3.20
CA GLU A 19 18.37 -5.94 -4.08
C GLU A 19 18.10 -6.58 -5.44
N PRO A 20 16.88 -6.44 -6.00
CA PRO A 20 16.58 -6.93 -7.34
C PRO A 20 17.33 -6.12 -8.41
N CYS A 21 17.85 -6.80 -9.45
CA CYS A 21 18.62 -6.11 -10.50
C CYS A 21 17.77 -5.15 -11.37
N GLY A 22 16.45 -5.29 -11.40
CA GLY A 22 15.53 -4.44 -12.16
C GLY A 22 15.55 -4.61 -13.68
N GLN A 23 16.59 -5.21 -14.25
CA GLN A 23 16.84 -5.22 -15.70
C GLN A 23 16.64 -6.58 -16.36
N CYS A 24 16.68 -7.70 -15.61
CA CYS A 24 16.48 -9.02 -16.20
C CYS A 24 15.02 -9.27 -16.58
N GLY A 25 14.77 -10.20 -17.51
CA GLY A 25 13.43 -10.52 -17.98
C GLY A 25 12.44 -10.86 -16.87
N ASN A 26 12.87 -11.60 -15.84
CA ASN A 26 12.02 -11.90 -14.69
C ASN A 26 11.62 -10.64 -13.90
N CYS A 27 12.59 -9.74 -13.63
CA CYS A 27 12.28 -8.48 -12.95
C CYS A 27 11.30 -7.61 -13.74
N GLN A 28 11.44 -7.56 -15.06
CA GLN A 28 10.56 -6.79 -15.93
C GLN A 28 9.15 -7.39 -15.95
N ARG A 29 9.02 -8.72 -16.12
CA ARG A 29 7.71 -9.40 -16.09
C ARG A 29 6.98 -9.24 -14.75
N ILE A 30 7.71 -9.28 -13.62
CA ILE A 30 7.09 -9.06 -12.31
C ILE A 30 6.55 -7.63 -12.19
N VAL A 31 7.29 -6.62 -12.67
CA VAL A 31 6.81 -5.22 -12.68
C VAL A 31 5.58 -5.06 -13.56
N GLN A 32 5.53 -5.75 -14.69
CA GLN A 32 4.41 -5.73 -15.65
C GLN A 32 3.22 -6.59 -15.22
N GLY A 33 3.34 -7.37 -14.13
CA GLY A 33 2.30 -8.29 -13.67
C GLY A 33 2.09 -9.51 -14.60
N THR A 34 3.06 -9.82 -15.46
CA THR A 34 2.96 -10.91 -16.45
C THR A 34 3.78 -12.15 -16.07
N SER A 35 4.36 -12.19 -14.88
CA SER A 35 5.13 -13.35 -14.40
C SER A 35 4.22 -14.52 -14.06
N LEU A 36 4.48 -15.70 -14.63
CA LEU A 36 3.78 -16.94 -14.31
C LEU A 36 4.21 -17.56 -12.97
N ASP A 37 5.38 -17.15 -12.46
CA ASP A 37 5.96 -17.68 -11.23
C ASP A 37 5.75 -16.77 -10.02
N VAL A 38 5.06 -15.64 -10.18
CA VAL A 38 4.62 -14.76 -9.07
C VAL A 38 3.11 -14.62 -9.14
N ILE A 39 2.45 -15.17 -8.15
CA ILE A 39 0.99 -15.18 -8.04
C ILE A 39 0.61 -14.27 -6.86
N GLU A 40 -0.12 -13.21 -7.15
CA GLU A 40 -0.63 -12.27 -6.16
C GLU A 40 -2.12 -12.49 -5.97
N ILE A 41 -2.53 -12.70 -4.72
CA ILE A 41 -3.90 -12.98 -4.31
C ILE A 41 -4.28 -11.97 -3.24
N ASP A 42 -5.34 -11.23 -3.48
CA ASP A 42 -6.00 -10.43 -2.46
C ASP A 42 -6.99 -11.31 -1.69
N ALA A 43 -6.73 -11.53 -0.40
CA ALA A 43 -7.59 -12.35 0.44
C ALA A 43 -8.94 -11.69 0.70
N ALA A 44 -9.08 -10.37 0.58
CA ALA A 44 -10.37 -9.68 0.72
C ALA A 44 -11.35 -10.08 -0.40
N SER A 45 -10.84 -10.31 -1.61
CA SER A 45 -11.63 -10.76 -2.77
C SER A 45 -11.71 -12.29 -2.87
N ASN A 46 -10.79 -13.03 -2.22
CA ASN A 46 -10.65 -14.48 -2.33
C ASN A 46 -10.73 -15.17 -0.95
N THR A 47 -11.82 -14.96 -0.22
CA THR A 47 -12.01 -15.45 1.15
C THR A 47 -12.32 -16.94 1.23
N SER A 48 -12.68 -17.59 0.11
CA SER A 48 -13.23 -18.95 0.10
C SER A 48 -12.16 -20.03 0.30
N VAL A 49 -12.59 -21.15 0.85
CA VAL A 49 -11.75 -22.36 1.01
C VAL A 49 -11.33 -22.92 -0.34
N ASP A 50 -12.19 -22.81 -1.34
CA ASP A 50 -11.95 -23.39 -2.67
C ASP A 50 -10.83 -22.65 -3.39
N ASN A 51 -10.77 -21.32 -3.29
CA ASN A 51 -9.66 -20.54 -3.85
C ASN A 51 -8.29 -20.97 -3.26
N ILE A 52 -8.24 -21.28 -1.98
CA ILE A 52 -7.00 -21.74 -1.33
C ILE A 52 -6.71 -23.23 -1.66
N ARG A 53 -7.71 -24.04 -1.93
CA ARG A 53 -7.51 -25.42 -2.43
C ARG A 53 -6.93 -25.41 -3.84
N ASP A 54 -7.44 -24.58 -4.73
CA ASP A 54 -6.91 -24.39 -6.09
C ASP A 54 -5.48 -23.90 -6.03
N LEU A 55 -5.19 -22.92 -5.16
CA LEU A 55 -3.82 -22.46 -4.90
C LEU A 55 -2.92 -23.64 -4.48
N ARG A 56 -3.36 -24.48 -3.55
CA ARG A 56 -2.59 -25.62 -3.05
C ARG A 56 -2.27 -26.63 -4.15
N GLU A 57 -3.20 -26.87 -5.07
CA GLU A 57 -2.96 -27.73 -6.24
C GLU A 57 -1.90 -27.10 -7.15
N GLN A 58 -1.95 -25.78 -7.37
CA GLN A 58 -0.97 -25.06 -8.17
C GLN A 58 0.43 -25.02 -7.55
N VAL A 59 0.54 -25.11 -6.22
CA VAL A 59 1.82 -25.14 -5.49
C VAL A 59 2.61 -26.41 -5.80
N ALA A 60 1.94 -27.53 -6.11
CA ALA A 60 2.60 -28.78 -6.47
C ALA A 60 3.39 -28.70 -7.79
N PHE A 61 3.04 -27.77 -8.68
CA PHE A 61 3.72 -27.60 -9.95
C PHE A 61 5.01 -26.78 -9.81
N THR A 62 6.06 -27.23 -10.46
CA THR A 62 7.35 -26.54 -10.53
C THR A 62 7.20 -25.17 -11.23
N PRO A 63 8.10 -24.20 -10.90
CA PRO A 63 8.15 -22.93 -11.63
C PRO A 63 8.34 -23.12 -13.13
N ALA A 64 7.77 -22.22 -13.93
CA ALA A 64 7.85 -22.28 -15.40
C ALA A 64 9.22 -21.79 -15.90
N GLU A 65 9.75 -20.72 -15.31
CA GLU A 65 10.99 -20.07 -15.80
C GLU A 65 11.96 -19.69 -14.68
N SER A 66 11.50 -19.68 -13.43
CA SER A 66 12.24 -19.17 -12.29
C SER A 66 12.74 -20.28 -11.38
N ARG A 67 13.57 -19.96 -10.38
CA ARG A 67 14.02 -20.92 -9.35
C ARG A 67 12.93 -21.21 -8.33
N TYR A 68 12.10 -20.18 -8.05
CA TYR A 68 11.06 -20.23 -7.05
C TYR A 68 9.73 -19.77 -7.66
N LYS A 69 8.65 -20.35 -7.17
CA LYS A 69 7.30 -19.89 -7.39
C LYS A 69 6.84 -19.16 -6.14
N VAL A 70 6.53 -17.87 -6.29
CA VAL A 70 6.23 -16.98 -5.16
C VAL A 70 4.74 -16.71 -5.10
N TYR A 71 4.15 -16.97 -3.96
CA TYR A 71 2.75 -16.71 -3.67
C TYR A 71 2.65 -15.55 -2.69
N ILE A 72 2.06 -14.46 -3.12
CA ILE A 72 1.82 -13.27 -2.30
C ILE A 72 0.34 -13.27 -1.94
N ILE A 73 0.01 -13.36 -0.65
CA ILE A 73 -1.36 -13.27 -0.15
C ILE A 73 -1.46 -11.97 0.63
N ASP A 74 -2.12 -10.99 0.02
CA ASP A 74 -2.35 -9.69 0.66
C ASP A 74 -3.60 -9.74 1.53
N GLU A 75 -3.61 -8.96 2.61
CA GLU A 75 -4.66 -8.93 3.64
C GLU A 75 -5.07 -10.32 4.13
N VAL A 76 -4.07 -11.17 4.38
CA VAL A 76 -4.27 -12.58 4.72
C VAL A 76 -5.23 -12.81 5.88
N HIS A 77 -5.39 -11.84 6.78
CA HIS A 77 -6.34 -11.90 7.90
C HIS A 77 -7.82 -11.96 7.45
N MET A 78 -8.11 -11.66 6.19
CA MET A 78 -9.46 -11.75 5.60
C MET A 78 -9.84 -13.17 5.19
N LEU A 79 -8.90 -14.12 5.19
CA LEU A 79 -9.19 -15.51 4.89
C LEU A 79 -10.14 -16.12 5.92
N SER A 80 -11.05 -16.97 5.46
CA SER A 80 -11.91 -17.77 6.36
C SER A 80 -11.09 -18.78 7.15
N THR A 81 -11.61 -19.23 8.28
CA THR A 81 -10.97 -20.27 9.12
C THR A 81 -10.69 -21.55 8.31
N GLY A 82 -11.60 -21.91 7.40
CA GLY A 82 -11.41 -23.06 6.52
C GLY A 82 -10.28 -22.87 5.52
N ALA A 83 -10.11 -21.65 4.99
CA ALA A 83 -9.03 -21.29 4.10
C ALA A 83 -7.67 -21.34 4.82
N PHE A 84 -7.57 -20.80 6.05
CA PHE A 84 -6.39 -20.95 6.88
C PHE A 84 -6.01 -22.40 7.12
N ASN A 85 -6.97 -23.25 7.45
CA ASN A 85 -6.73 -24.69 7.67
C ASN A 85 -6.24 -25.39 6.39
N ALA A 86 -6.73 -24.99 5.22
CA ALA A 86 -6.25 -25.50 3.94
C ALA A 86 -4.79 -25.07 3.65
N LEU A 87 -4.43 -23.83 4.00
CA LEU A 87 -3.10 -23.27 3.83
C LEU A 87 -2.07 -23.89 4.79
N LEU A 88 -2.49 -24.24 6.04
CA LEU A 88 -1.62 -24.83 7.06
C LEU A 88 -0.86 -26.06 6.55
N LYS A 89 -1.53 -26.97 5.85
CA LYS A 89 -0.90 -28.17 5.33
C LYS A 89 0.25 -27.89 4.38
N THR A 90 0.13 -26.83 3.59
CA THR A 90 1.18 -26.42 2.66
C THR A 90 2.32 -25.68 3.36
N LEU A 91 2.01 -24.92 4.43
CA LEU A 91 3.03 -24.21 5.22
C LEU A 91 3.80 -25.15 6.17
N GLU A 92 3.24 -26.32 6.51
CA GLU A 92 3.94 -27.34 7.29
C GLU A 92 5.02 -28.04 6.50
N GLU A 93 4.73 -28.40 5.24
CA GLU A 93 5.64 -29.09 4.33
C GLU A 93 5.63 -28.41 2.96
N PRO A 94 6.18 -27.18 2.85
CA PRO A 94 6.20 -26.46 1.58
C PRO A 94 7.16 -27.14 0.60
N PRO A 95 6.78 -27.28 -0.68
CA PRO A 95 7.73 -27.70 -1.70
C PRO A 95 8.94 -26.76 -1.73
N ALA A 96 10.14 -27.30 -1.98
CA ALA A 96 11.40 -26.55 -1.95
C ALA A 96 11.43 -25.34 -2.91
N HIS A 97 10.60 -25.38 -3.94
CA HIS A 97 10.48 -24.31 -4.93
C HIS A 97 9.40 -23.27 -4.60
N ALA A 98 8.58 -23.49 -3.57
CA ALA A 98 7.48 -22.58 -3.23
C ALA A 98 7.87 -21.62 -2.10
N VAL A 99 7.59 -20.34 -2.27
CA VAL A 99 7.79 -19.30 -1.25
C VAL A 99 6.47 -18.56 -1.04
N PHE A 100 6.05 -18.46 0.22
CA PHE A 100 4.85 -17.72 0.60
C PHE A 100 5.22 -16.39 1.25
N ILE A 101 4.56 -15.32 0.83
CA ILE A 101 4.65 -13.99 1.43
C ILE A 101 3.23 -13.61 1.86
N LEU A 102 3.00 -13.59 3.16
CA LEU A 102 1.73 -13.24 3.75
C LEU A 102 1.80 -11.79 4.25
N ALA A 103 0.95 -10.93 3.73
CA ALA A 103 0.86 -9.53 4.17
C ALA A 103 -0.44 -9.32 4.95
N THR A 104 -0.38 -8.51 5.99
CA THR A 104 -1.55 -8.16 6.80
C THR A 104 -1.38 -6.82 7.50
N THR A 105 -2.46 -6.07 7.59
CA THR A 105 -2.57 -4.87 8.43
C THR A 105 -3.00 -5.22 9.86
N ASP A 106 -3.55 -6.42 10.10
CA ASP A 106 -4.01 -6.89 11.41
C ASP A 106 -3.42 -8.27 11.76
N PRO A 107 -2.19 -8.32 12.29
CA PRO A 107 -1.53 -9.58 12.61
C PRO A 107 -2.23 -10.36 13.74
N GLN A 108 -3.06 -9.70 14.56
CA GLN A 108 -3.74 -10.37 15.68
C GLN A 108 -4.86 -11.31 15.19
N LYS A 109 -5.43 -11.03 14.02
CA LYS A 109 -6.44 -11.89 13.40
C LYS A 109 -5.86 -13.10 12.68
N VAL A 110 -4.54 -13.13 12.45
CA VAL A 110 -3.89 -14.30 11.84
C VAL A 110 -3.70 -15.38 12.91
N PRO A 111 -4.15 -16.64 12.67
CA PRO A 111 -4.01 -17.72 13.64
C PRO A 111 -2.56 -17.96 14.08
N ALA A 112 -2.34 -18.18 15.36
CA ALA A 112 -1.00 -18.45 15.92
C ALA A 112 -0.31 -19.65 15.25
N THR A 113 -1.07 -20.61 14.77
CA THR A 113 -0.59 -21.78 14.01
C THR A 113 0.04 -21.39 12.67
N ILE A 114 -0.43 -20.35 12.02
CA ILE A 114 0.19 -19.78 10.80
C ILE A 114 1.42 -18.95 11.19
N GLN A 115 1.27 -18.05 12.18
CA GLN A 115 2.36 -17.17 12.60
C GLN A 115 3.60 -17.94 13.04
N SER A 116 3.44 -19.08 13.75
CA SER A 116 4.55 -19.91 14.24
C SER A 116 5.37 -20.57 13.12
N ARG A 117 4.84 -20.64 11.89
CA ARG A 117 5.51 -21.21 10.71
C ARG A 117 6.08 -20.18 9.75
N CYS A 118 5.92 -18.91 10.08
CA CYS A 118 6.36 -17.80 9.24
C CYS A 118 7.44 -16.98 9.94
N GLN A 119 8.41 -16.49 9.18
CA GLN A 119 9.29 -15.45 9.66
C GLN A 119 8.54 -14.12 9.60
N ARG A 120 8.44 -13.43 10.75
CA ARG A 120 7.71 -12.17 10.88
C ARG A 120 8.62 -10.98 10.62
N PHE A 121 8.12 -10.02 9.81
CA PHE A 121 8.73 -8.72 9.57
C PHE A 121 7.69 -7.64 9.85
N GLU A 122 8.04 -6.67 10.67
CA GLU A 122 7.19 -5.53 10.94
C GLU A 122 7.67 -4.31 10.15
N PHE A 123 6.72 -3.64 9.50
CA PHE A 123 6.96 -2.41 8.78
C PHE A 123 6.32 -1.26 9.56
N ARG A 124 7.14 -0.27 9.94
CA ARG A 124 6.64 0.96 10.55
C ARG A 124 5.94 1.85 9.54
N ARG A 125 5.09 2.73 10.02
CA ARG A 125 4.58 3.84 9.20
C ARG A 125 5.74 4.72 8.76
N VAL A 126 5.66 5.25 7.55
CA VAL A 126 6.65 6.18 7.01
C VAL A 126 6.48 7.53 7.73
N THR A 127 7.58 8.17 8.09
CA THR A 127 7.52 9.48 8.74
C THR A 127 7.12 10.59 7.77
N VAL A 128 6.60 11.70 8.31
CA VAL A 128 6.19 12.87 7.48
C VAL A 128 7.37 13.38 6.65
N ASP A 129 8.57 13.42 7.21
CA ASP A 129 9.74 13.93 6.51
C ASP A 129 10.19 12.99 5.38
N GLU A 130 10.18 11.66 5.60
CA GLU A 130 10.45 10.65 4.56
C GLU A 130 9.42 10.71 3.41
N ILE A 131 8.14 10.91 3.74
CA ILE A 131 7.08 11.06 2.72
C ILE A 131 7.30 12.35 1.94
N ALA A 132 7.54 13.49 2.60
CA ALA A 132 7.72 14.76 1.93
C ALA A 132 8.93 14.74 0.99
N GLU A 133 10.05 14.14 1.41
CA GLU A 133 11.25 13.96 0.58
C GLU A 133 10.94 13.09 -0.66
N HIS A 134 10.23 11.98 -0.47
CA HIS A 134 9.85 11.11 -1.58
C HIS A 134 8.89 11.80 -2.55
N LEU A 135 7.91 12.56 -2.04
CA LEU A 135 7.00 13.34 -2.87
C LEU A 135 7.74 14.39 -3.69
N ALA A 136 8.78 15.04 -3.13
CA ALA A 136 9.60 16.00 -3.86
C ALA A 136 10.34 15.34 -5.05
N MET A 137 10.90 14.13 -4.83
CA MET A 137 11.54 13.37 -5.92
C MET A 137 10.54 12.98 -7.01
N VAL A 138 9.35 12.52 -6.64
CA VAL A 138 8.32 12.12 -7.59
C VAL A 138 7.78 13.33 -8.35
N ALA A 139 7.51 14.44 -7.69
CA ALA A 139 7.06 15.68 -8.30
C ALA A 139 8.06 16.17 -9.35
N ALA A 140 9.35 16.23 -9.01
CA ALA A 140 10.41 16.60 -9.93
C ALA A 140 10.50 15.65 -11.14
N GLY A 141 10.38 14.33 -10.92
CA GLY A 141 10.41 13.32 -11.98
C GLY A 141 9.19 13.35 -12.90
N SER A 142 8.05 13.80 -12.40
CA SER A 142 6.78 13.91 -13.15
C SER A 142 6.53 15.31 -13.72
N GLY A 143 7.45 16.27 -13.51
CA GLY A 143 7.28 17.64 -13.99
C GLY A 143 6.21 18.44 -13.23
N ILE A 144 5.86 18.03 -12.02
CA ILE A 144 4.92 18.74 -11.15
C ILE A 144 5.69 19.76 -10.32
N GLU A 145 5.38 21.05 -10.48
CA GLU A 145 5.91 22.09 -9.60
C GLU A 145 5.15 22.05 -8.27
N ALA A 146 5.85 21.88 -7.15
CA ALA A 146 5.24 21.82 -5.84
C ALA A 146 6.07 22.56 -4.78
N ASP A 147 5.38 23.30 -3.92
CA ASP A 147 6.01 23.98 -2.78
C ASP A 147 6.31 22.97 -1.66
N ALA A 148 7.44 23.16 -0.97
CA ALA A 148 7.85 22.25 0.13
C ALA A 148 6.78 22.15 1.24
N ASP A 149 6.14 23.26 1.59
CA ASP A 149 5.07 23.30 2.59
C ASP A 149 3.82 22.56 2.12
N ALA A 150 3.52 22.57 0.83
CA ALA A 150 2.42 21.81 0.25
C ALA A 150 2.69 20.30 0.32
N LEU A 151 3.90 19.86 -0.04
CA LEU A 151 4.31 18.46 0.07
C LEU A 151 4.31 17.97 1.52
N ARG A 152 4.73 18.82 2.45
CA ARG A 152 4.67 18.51 3.87
C ARG A 152 3.23 18.39 4.38
N LEU A 153 2.32 19.23 3.91
CA LEU A 153 0.89 19.13 4.26
C LEU A 153 0.28 17.82 3.73
N ILE A 154 0.59 17.46 2.48
CA ILE A 154 0.18 16.15 1.91
C ILE A 154 0.72 15.01 2.77
N ALA A 155 2.00 15.04 3.16
CA ALA A 155 2.63 14.01 3.98
C ALA A 155 1.96 13.86 5.37
N ILE A 156 1.55 14.96 5.99
CA ILE A 156 0.80 14.95 7.26
C ILE A 156 -0.56 14.28 7.08
N GLN A 157 -1.27 14.63 6.01
CA GLN A 157 -2.62 14.08 5.74
C GLN A 157 -2.59 12.59 5.37
N ALA A 158 -1.52 12.13 4.76
CA ALA A 158 -1.34 10.73 4.40
C ALA A 158 -1.09 9.80 5.60
N ASP A 159 -0.85 10.33 6.79
CA ASP A 159 -0.70 9.59 8.07
C ASP A 159 0.19 8.33 7.95
N GLY A 160 1.31 8.46 7.27
CA GLY A 160 2.28 7.37 7.07
C GLY A 160 1.97 6.46 5.86
N GLY A 161 0.91 6.73 5.09
CA GLY A 161 0.53 6.01 3.88
C GLY A 161 1.16 6.61 2.62
N MET A 162 2.21 5.97 2.07
CA MET A 162 2.88 6.47 0.85
C MET A 162 1.94 6.46 -0.37
N ARG A 163 1.04 5.46 -0.47
CA ARG A 163 0.06 5.37 -1.57
C ARG A 163 -0.91 6.56 -1.54
N ASP A 164 -1.41 6.88 -0.34
CA ASP A 164 -2.35 7.99 -0.15
C ASP A 164 -1.66 9.33 -0.43
N ALA A 165 -0.41 9.49 0.01
CA ALA A 165 0.40 10.68 -0.29
C ALA A 165 0.59 10.89 -1.79
N LEU A 166 0.94 9.85 -2.54
CA LEU A 166 1.12 9.92 -3.99
C LEU A 166 -0.20 10.22 -4.71
N SER A 167 -1.31 9.62 -4.26
CA SER A 167 -2.64 9.88 -4.84
C SER A 167 -3.07 11.33 -4.63
N LEU A 168 -2.79 11.90 -3.46
CA LEU A 168 -3.06 13.32 -3.17
C LEU A 168 -2.18 14.25 -4.01
N LEU A 169 -0.89 13.93 -4.18
CA LEU A 169 0.00 14.70 -5.05
C LEU A 169 -0.50 14.72 -6.49
N ASP A 170 -0.92 13.57 -7.01
CA ASP A 170 -1.44 13.43 -8.36
C ASP A 170 -2.71 14.27 -8.55
N GLN A 171 -3.67 14.18 -7.62
CA GLN A 171 -4.90 15.00 -7.63
C GLN A 171 -4.57 16.49 -7.62
N CYS A 172 -3.64 16.95 -6.78
CA CYS A 172 -3.22 18.34 -6.75
C CYS A 172 -2.54 18.77 -8.07
N GLY A 173 -1.73 17.91 -8.66
CA GLY A 173 -1.03 18.17 -9.93
C GLY A 173 -1.96 18.27 -11.13
N VAL A 174 -3.12 17.58 -11.09
CA VAL A 174 -4.18 17.73 -12.11
C VAL A 174 -4.92 19.05 -11.97
N MET A 175 -5.16 19.52 -10.73
CA MET A 175 -5.91 20.75 -10.49
C MET A 175 -5.11 22.03 -10.75
N ALA A 176 -3.81 22.02 -10.52
CA ALA A 176 -2.98 23.21 -10.62
C ALA A 176 -1.62 22.92 -11.24
N LYS A 177 -1.11 23.86 -12.07
CA LYS A 177 0.25 23.79 -12.61
C LYS A 177 1.33 23.83 -11.53
N ARG A 178 1.05 24.48 -10.41
CA ARG A 178 1.90 24.54 -9.24
C ARG A 178 1.09 24.19 -8.00
N VAL A 179 1.54 23.17 -7.30
CA VAL A 179 0.91 22.67 -6.07
C VAL A 179 1.34 23.53 -4.89
N THR A 180 0.41 24.32 -4.37
CA THR A 180 0.59 25.18 -3.19
C THR A 180 -0.19 24.64 -2.01
N VAL A 181 0.04 25.17 -0.81
CA VAL A 181 -0.76 24.84 0.38
C VAL A 181 -2.26 25.11 0.15
N ALA A 182 -2.59 26.17 -0.59
CA ALA A 182 -3.98 26.48 -0.93
C ALA A 182 -4.60 25.39 -1.81
N THR A 183 -3.90 24.94 -2.85
CA THR A 183 -4.33 23.84 -3.72
C THR A 183 -4.58 22.56 -2.93
N VAL A 184 -3.67 22.19 -2.00
CA VAL A 184 -3.83 21.00 -1.17
C VAL A 184 -5.06 21.11 -0.27
N ARG A 185 -5.30 22.26 0.34
CA ARG A 185 -6.49 22.50 1.18
C ARG A 185 -7.77 22.38 0.38
N GLU A 186 -7.81 22.90 -0.83
CA GLU A 186 -8.94 22.81 -1.74
C GLU A 186 -9.25 21.35 -2.12
N VAL A 187 -8.24 20.58 -2.53
CA VAL A 187 -8.40 19.14 -2.85
C VAL A 187 -8.91 18.34 -1.65
N LEU A 188 -8.43 18.65 -0.46
CA LEU A 188 -8.80 17.94 0.76
C LEU A 188 -10.13 18.43 1.36
N GLY A 189 -10.71 19.50 0.85
CA GLY A 189 -11.88 20.14 1.47
C GLY A 189 -11.59 20.62 2.88
N ILE A 190 -10.33 20.96 3.19
CA ILE A 190 -9.95 21.44 4.52
C ILE A 190 -10.38 22.89 4.69
N VAL A 191 -11.35 23.08 5.52
CA VAL A 191 -11.79 24.40 5.95
C VAL A 191 -10.68 25.12 6.69
N GLY A 192 -10.40 26.37 6.31
CA GLY A 192 -9.40 27.20 6.98
C GLY A 192 -9.74 27.39 8.47
N ARG A 193 -8.72 27.38 9.32
CA ARG A 193 -8.87 27.63 10.77
C ARG A 193 -9.63 28.92 11.07
N GLU A 194 -9.45 29.93 10.23
CA GLU A 194 -10.10 31.24 10.33
C GLU A 194 -11.62 31.11 10.19
N ALA A 195 -12.11 30.38 9.20
CA ALA A 195 -13.55 30.18 9.01
C ALA A 195 -14.18 29.33 10.14
N LEU A 196 -13.45 28.33 10.65
CA LEU A 196 -13.89 27.59 11.85
C LEU A 196 -13.92 28.48 13.09
N HIS A 197 -12.95 29.37 13.23
CA HIS A 197 -12.90 30.33 14.35
C HIS A 197 -14.04 31.34 14.25
N GLU A 198 -14.27 31.92 13.09
CA GLU A 198 -15.42 32.85 12.84
C GLU A 198 -16.77 32.17 13.11
N LEU A 199 -16.92 30.92 12.64
CA LEU A 199 -18.13 30.15 12.92
C LEU A 199 -18.31 29.92 14.42
N THR A 200 -17.24 29.55 15.12
CA THR A 200 -17.29 29.29 16.58
C THR A 200 -17.60 30.58 17.35
N GLU A 201 -17.00 31.70 16.97
CA GLU A 201 -17.31 33.01 17.57
C GLU A 201 -18.76 33.44 17.30
N ALA A 202 -19.25 33.31 16.05
CA ALA A 202 -20.62 33.66 15.68
C ALA A 202 -21.64 32.84 16.49
N ILE A 203 -21.38 31.53 16.68
CA ILE A 203 -22.21 30.66 17.53
C ILE A 203 -22.14 31.11 18.98
N GLY A 204 -20.95 31.36 19.52
CA GLY A 204 -20.75 31.81 20.90
C GLY A 204 -21.45 33.15 21.21
N ARG A 205 -21.46 34.06 20.24
CA ARG A 205 -22.14 35.35 20.32
C ARG A 205 -23.62 35.29 19.92
N ARG A 206 -24.16 34.11 19.58
CA ARG A 206 -25.55 33.89 19.13
C ARG A 206 -25.92 34.71 17.88
N GLN A 207 -24.97 34.95 17.01
CA GLN A 207 -25.14 35.71 15.75
C GLN A 207 -25.52 34.74 14.62
N LEU A 208 -26.75 34.25 14.61
CA LEU A 208 -27.26 33.27 13.68
C LEU A 208 -27.05 33.65 12.19
N PRO A 209 -27.31 34.90 11.74
CA PRO A 209 -27.08 35.27 10.34
C PRO A 209 -25.62 35.12 9.92
N GLN A 210 -24.66 35.48 10.79
CA GLN A 210 -23.23 35.40 10.53
C GLN A 210 -22.75 33.95 10.54
N ALA A 211 -23.24 33.14 11.48
CA ALA A 211 -22.96 31.72 11.51
C ALA A 211 -23.41 31.00 10.22
N LEU A 212 -24.63 31.32 9.75
CA LEU A 212 -25.15 30.77 8.48
C LEU A 212 -24.36 31.26 7.26
N ALA A 213 -23.95 32.52 7.21
CA ALA A 213 -23.12 33.04 6.13
C ALA A 213 -21.76 32.34 6.05
N THR A 214 -21.12 32.10 7.20
CA THR A 214 -19.85 31.37 7.27
C THR A 214 -20.01 29.92 6.82
N VAL A 215 -21.08 29.23 7.21
CA VAL A 215 -21.37 27.85 6.75
C VAL A 215 -21.61 27.78 5.24
N TYR A 216 -22.17 28.84 4.63
CA TYR A 216 -22.43 28.87 3.18
C TYR A 216 -21.16 29.08 2.34
N ILE A 217 -20.09 29.61 2.96
CA ILE A 217 -18.79 29.84 2.33
C ILE A 217 -17.84 28.65 2.52
N LEU A 218 -18.15 27.78 3.49
CA LEU A 218 -17.42 26.54 3.82
C LEU A 218 -17.84 25.40 2.92
#